data_a968674d547d2548ca5e1788b3f139a0
#
_entry.id   a968674d547d2548ca5e1788b3f139a0
#
_cell.length_a   1.000
_cell.length_b   1.000
_cell.length_c   1.000
_cell.angle_alpha   90.00
_cell.angle_beta   90.00
_cell.angle_gamma   90.00
#
_symmetry.space_group_name_H-M   'P 1'
#
loop_
_entity.id
_entity.type
_entity.pdbx_description
1 polymer ?
#
loop_
_entity_poly.entity_id
_entity_poly.type
_entity_poly.pdbx_seq_one_letter_code
_entity_poly.pdbx_strand_id
1 'polypeptide(L)'
;MKRILRDARTVIALLCTLLTADVFAQAMDVPFHAPSRIDEASLDIAIPDLANRVLGLQDQSKSRLDSGDLFWIEIAADKNTHAYTTIRNWRAEHGYSNGSSDGAAIVPLELYVDAQSRVAEKNITFDDAFRASFRSFFTDLDDKSAYRAMGWLGAPPLEAMRNQLADAVRRVRGTDRISVADAVDLCRRYALIETYQAIAPLTDALIGEDRANRYVIDDDALIKTPDGATINAIIVRPRVEAKLPTALQFTIYTYPWMLSSAIEAAAHGYVGVVGFTRGKRHSPDAVVPYERDGDDARALIEWISRQPWSDGRVGMYGASYNGFTQWAAVKHRPAALKTIVPYCPNDPGYGLPMTNNVFLTANYAWPFYVTNGKDLDEQLYSDNERWSTLGWKWYRSGRPYREIDQVDGLANPWLQRWIKHPAYDSYWQAMTANGDDYAKLDIPV
;
A
#
# COMPACT_ATOMS: atom_id res chain seq x y z
N MET A 1 6.25 -8.03 0.37
CA MET A 1 7.35 -7.53 -0.48
C MET A 1 6.97 -7.30 -1.95
N LYS A 2 6.46 -8.29 -2.73
CA LYS A 2 6.08 -8.05 -4.15
C LYS A 2 4.97 -7.01 -4.36
N ARG A 3 4.07 -6.78 -3.42
CA ARG A 3 3.01 -5.75 -3.52
C ARG A 3 3.54 -4.36 -3.16
N ILE A 4 4.43 -4.25 -2.16
CA ILE A 4 5.17 -2.99 -1.88
C ILE A 4 6.05 -2.62 -3.08
N LEU A 5 6.70 -3.61 -3.73
CA LEU A 5 7.43 -3.40 -4.98
C LEU A 5 6.50 -3.14 -6.19
N ARG A 6 5.27 -3.62 -6.15
CA ARG A 6 4.26 -3.35 -7.19
C ARG A 6 3.70 -1.93 -7.02
N ASP A 7 3.46 -1.50 -5.78
CA ASP A 7 3.00 -0.15 -5.47
C ASP A 7 4.12 0.87 -5.75
N ALA A 8 5.37 0.58 -5.39
CA ALA A 8 6.51 1.41 -5.76
C ALA A 8 6.76 1.42 -7.29
N ARG A 9 6.57 0.29 -7.99
CA ARG A 9 6.63 0.25 -9.46
C ARG A 9 5.44 0.96 -10.10
N THR A 10 4.28 0.91 -9.48
CA THR A 10 3.06 1.61 -9.93
C THR A 10 3.20 3.11 -9.67
N VAL A 11 3.75 3.53 -8.53
CA VAL A 11 4.08 4.93 -8.22
C VAL A 11 5.10 5.49 -9.24
N ILE A 12 6.19 4.76 -9.50
CA ILE A 12 7.19 5.17 -10.50
C ILE A 12 6.60 5.13 -11.91
N ALA A 13 5.78 4.13 -12.24
CA ALA A 13 5.13 4.02 -13.55
C ALA A 13 4.04 5.08 -13.74
N LEU A 14 3.21 5.39 -12.71
CA LEU A 14 2.20 6.45 -12.79
C LEU A 14 2.85 7.83 -12.91
N LEU A 15 3.88 8.12 -12.12
CA LEU A 15 4.65 9.37 -12.27
C LEU A 15 5.34 9.47 -13.64
N CYS A 16 5.64 8.32 -14.28
CA CYS A 16 6.19 8.29 -15.64
C CYS A 16 5.14 8.30 -16.74
N THR A 17 3.87 7.94 -16.47
CA THR A 17 2.81 7.83 -17.50
C THR A 17 1.81 8.98 -17.48
N LEU A 18 1.83 9.85 -16.47
CA LEU A 18 0.86 10.96 -16.33
C LEU A 18 1.03 12.10 -17.33
N LEU A 19 2.09 12.10 -18.16
CA LEU A 19 2.29 13.16 -19.14
C LEU A 19 2.74 12.55 -20.49
N THR A 20 1.85 12.53 -21.46
CA THR A 20 2.20 12.37 -22.87
C THR A 20 3.00 13.61 -23.29
N ALA A 21 4.29 13.41 -23.65
CA ALA A 21 5.08 14.47 -24.25
C ALA A 21 4.34 15.01 -25.48
N ASP A 22 4.00 16.27 -25.47
CA ASP A 22 3.30 16.92 -26.59
C ASP A 22 4.17 16.86 -27.86
N VAL A 23 3.53 16.82 -29.02
CA VAL A 23 4.15 16.71 -30.36
C VAL A 23 5.24 17.77 -30.62
N PHE A 24 5.28 18.84 -29.82
CA PHE A 24 6.26 19.92 -29.90
C PHE A 24 7.66 19.58 -29.37
N ALA A 25 7.77 18.65 -28.40
CA ALA A 25 9.07 18.25 -27.83
C ALA A 25 9.95 17.46 -28.81
N GLN A 26 9.40 17.00 -29.94
CA GLN A 26 10.12 16.17 -30.92
C GLN A 26 11.00 16.97 -31.92
N ALA A 27 10.91 18.30 -31.97
CA ALA A 27 11.55 19.11 -33.02
C ALA A 27 12.81 19.90 -32.57
N MET A 28 13.13 19.90 -31.27
CA MET A 28 14.28 20.68 -30.76
C MET A 28 15.29 19.75 -30.06
N ASP A 29 16.56 19.91 -30.43
CA ASP A 29 17.67 19.20 -29.78
C ASP A 29 18.42 20.12 -28.82
N VAL A 30 18.80 19.57 -27.68
CA VAL A 30 19.57 20.25 -26.63
C VAL A 30 21.02 19.72 -26.62
N PRO A 31 22.02 20.57 -26.57
CA PRO A 31 23.39 20.11 -26.36
C PRO A 31 23.53 19.39 -25.03
N PHE A 32 23.95 18.13 -25.06
CA PHE A 32 24.23 17.33 -23.88
C PHE A 32 25.31 16.31 -24.13
N HIS A 33 26.34 16.34 -23.29
CA HIS A 33 27.38 15.32 -23.28
C HIS A 33 27.23 14.49 -22.00
N ALA A 34 26.84 13.25 -22.15
CA ALA A 34 26.74 12.34 -21.02
C ALA A 34 28.10 12.21 -20.33
N PRO A 35 28.18 12.28 -18.98
CA PRO A 35 29.45 12.19 -18.27
C PRO A 35 30.15 10.85 -18.55
N SER A 36 31.46 10.85 -18.56
CA SER A 36 32.29 9.65 -18.80
C SER A 36 32.11 8.62 -17.69
N ARG A 37 31.92 9.08 -16.45
CA ARG A 37 31.48 8.27 -15.29
C ARG A 37 30.04 8.62 -14.99
N ILE A 38 29.22 7.60 -14.75
CA ILE A 38 27.81 7.76 -14.37
C ILE A 38 27.73 7.42 -12.88
N ASP A 39 28.16 8.35 -12.06
CA ASP A 39 28.05 8.33 -10.59
C ASP A 39 27.29 9.59 -10.11
N GLU A 40 26.90 9.61 -8.85
CA GLU A 40 26.08 10.67 -8.25
C GLU A 40 26.74 12.05 -8.48
N ALA A 41 28.02 12.21 -8.13
CA ALA A 41 28.72 13.47 -8.27
C ALA A 41 28.79 14.01 -9.71
N SER A 42 28.91 13.11 -10.70
CA SER A 42 28.91 13.49 -12.11
C SER A 42 27.52 13.88 -12.60
N LEU A 43 26.47 13.22 -12.11
CA LEU A 43 25.08 13.53 -12.46
C LEU A 43 24.60 14.82 -11.80
N ASP A 44 25.07 15.14 -10.57
CA ASP A 44 24.77 16.39 -9.86
C ASP A 44 25.34 17.64 -10.55
N ILE A 45 26.27 17.46 -11.48
CA ILE A 45 26.77 18.53 -12.33
C ILE A 45 26.07 18.53 -13.70
N ALA A 46 25.96 17.34 -14.31
CA ALA A 46 25.50 17.23 -15.70
C ALA A 46 24.02 17.51 -15.88
N ILE A 47 23.15 17.08 -14.94
CA ILE A 47 21.70 17.25 -15.10
C ILE A 47 21.25 18.69 -14.79
N PRO A 48 21.72 19.36 -13.73
CA PRO A 48 21.42 20.78 -13.54
C PRO A 48 21.93 21.68 -14.69
N ASP A 49 23.11 21.39 -15.29
CA ASP A 49 23.58 22.09 -16.47
C ASP A 49 22.69 21.87 -17.70
N LEU A 50 22.24 20.61 -17.93
CA LEU A 50 21.25 20.30 -18.96
C LEU A 50 19.95 21.06 -18.73
N ALA A 51 19.42 21.07 -17.52
CA ALA A 51 18.19 21.76 -17.15
C ALA A 51 18.28 23.29 -17.44
N ASN A 52 19.40 23.92 -17.06
CA ASN A 52 19.64 25.33 -17.34
C ASN A 52 19.72 25.62 -18.85
N ARG A 53 20.28 24.71 -19.66
CA ARG A 53 20.29 24.84 -21.13
C ARG A 53 18.89 24.75 -21.71
N VAL A 54 18.04 23.84 -21.22
CA VAL A 54 16.64 23.74 -21.66
C VAL A 54 15.87 25.01 -21.34
N LEU A 55 16.01 25.57 -20.14
CA LEU A 55 15.39 26.84 -19.74
C LEU A 55 15.87 27.99 -20.64
N GLY A 56 17.18 28.07 -20.94
CA GLY A 56 17.73 29.11 -21.85
C GLY A 56 17.18 29.00 -23.28
N LEU A 57 16.90 27.81 -23.79
CA LEU A 57 16.29 27.61 -25.10
C LEU A 57 14.80 28.02 -25.09
N GLN A 58 14.10 27.77 -23.99
CA GLN A 58 12.70 28.18 -23.83
C GLN A 58 12.53 29.70 -23.87
N ASP A 59 13.43 30.45 -23.21
CA ASP A 59 13.41 31.92 -23.21
C ASP A 59 13.63 32.52 -24.61
N GLN A 60 14.35 31.82 -25.46
CA GLN A 60 14.66 32.26 -26.83
C GLN A 60 13.66 31.78 -27.87
N SER A 61 12.78 30.84 -27.56
CA SER A 61 11.86 30.24 -28.52
C SER A 61 10.43 30.74 -28.37
N LYS A 62 9.67 30.74 -29.51
CA LYS A 62 8.24 31.02 -29.50
C LYS A 62 7.42 29.82 -28.99
N SER A 63 8.04 28.66 -28.87
CA SER A 63 7.44 27.42 -28.38
C SER A 63 7.82 27.23 -26.92
N ARG A 64 6.84 27.09 -26.05
CA ARG A 64 7.05 26.89 -24.62
C ARG A 64 6.75 25.43 -24.27
N LEU A 65 7.52 24.91 -23.33
CA LEU A 65 7.15 23.69 -22.62
C LEU A 65 5.85 23.90 -21.90
N ASP A 66 5.05 22.83 -21.76
CA ASP A 66 3.90 22.93 -20.89
C ASP A 66 4.33 23.05 -19.41
N SER A 67 3.41 23.50 -18.57
CA SER A 67 3.68 23.70 -17.15
C SER A 67 4.02 22.38 -16.42
N GLY A 68 3.51 21.26 -16.96
CA GLY A 68 3.76 19.91 -16.41
C GLY A 68 5.17 19.40 -16.65
N ASP A 69 5.82 19.77 -17.77
CA ASP A 69 7.21 19.45 -18.05
C ASP A 69 8.16 20.51 -17.44
N LEU A 70 7.72 21.75 -17.38
CA LEU A 70 8.53 22.88 -16.96
C LEU A 70 8.99 22.78 -15.50
N PHE A 71 8.12 22.44 -14.56
CA PHE A 71 8.51 22.39 -13.15
C PHE A 71 9.58 21.32 -12.85
N TRP A 72 9.63 20.21 -13.59
CA TRP A 72 10.69 19.22 -13.45
C TRP A 72 12.06 19.77 -13.79
N ILE A 73 12.11 20.58 -14.85
CA ILE A 73 13.33 21.21 -15.30
C ILE A 73 13.74 22.31 -14.33
N GLU A 74 12.78 23.10 -13.82
CA GLU A 74 13.03 24.13 -12.83
C GLU A 74 13.59 23.55 -11.52
N ILE A 75 13.06 22.39 -11.04
CA ILE A 75 13.60 21.70 -9.88
C ILE A 75 15.02 21.21 -10.17
N ALA A 76 15.26 20.56 -11.31
CA ALA A 76 16.58 20.06 -11.68
C ALA A 76 17.60 21.18 -11.87
N ALA A 77 17.17 22.39 -12.21
CA ALA A 77 18.01 23.58 -12.34
C ALA A 77 18.16 24.38 -11.02
N ASP A 78 17.68 23.87 -9.91
CA ASP A 78 17.64 24.54 -8.60
C ASP A 78 16.88 25.89 -8.62
N LYS A 79 15.84 25.99 -9.47
CA LYS A 79 14.92 27.16 -9.58
C LYS A 79 13.66 26.93 -8.75
N ASN A 80 13.83 26.54 -7.49
CA ASN A 80 12.74 26.03 -6.64
C ASN A 80 11.58 27.03 -6.43
N THR A 81 11.85 28.33 -6.31
CA THR A 81 10.80 29.36 -6.18
C THR A 81 9.96 29.47 -7.46
N HIS A 82 10.58 29.32 -8.64
CA HIS A 82 9.83 29.27 -9.91
C HIS A 82 9.03 27.96 -10.00
N ALA A 83 9.66 26.83 -9.71
CA ALA A 83 8.99 25.52 -9.72
C ALA A 83 7.77 25.49 -8.82
N TYR A 84 7.83 26.11 -7.64
CA TYR A 84 6.66 26.24 -6.75
C TYR A 84 5.50 26.98 -7.42
N THR A 85 5.80 28.08 -8.08
CA THR A 85 4.79 28.86 -8.82
C THR A 85 4.22 28.07 -10.01
N THR A 86 5.10 27.40 -10.76
CA THR A 86 4.74 26.57 -11.92
C THR A 86 3.83 25.40 -11.51
N ILE A 87 4.15 24.70 -10.43
CA ILE A 87 3.32 23.61 -9.89
C ILE A 87 1.92 24.12 -9.51
N ARG A 88 1.82 25.26 -8.84
CA ARG A 88 0.53 25.84 -8.47
C ARG A 88 -0.31 26.25 -9.68
N ASN A 89 0.32 26.85 -10.69
CA ASN A 89 -0.35 27.21 -11.94
C ASN A 89 -0.83 25.93 -12.67
N TRP A 90 0.03 24.92 -12.77
CA TRP A 90 -0.30 23.63 -13.38
C TRP A 90 -1.50 22.97 -12.69
N ARG A 91 -1.54 22.98 -11.35
CA ARG A 91 -2.71 22.50 -10.60
C ARG A 91 -3.99 23.25 -10.96
N ALA A 92 -3.90 24.57 -11.03
CA ALA A 92 -5.06 25.44 -11.35
C ALA A 92 -5.56 25.20 -12.78
N GLU A 93 -4.65 25.08 -13.74
CA GLU A 93 -4.95 24.82 -15.17
C GLU A 93 -5.68 23.48 -15.37
N HIS A 94 -5.31 22.45 -14.60
CA HIS A 94 -5.87 21.09 -14.69
C HIS A 94 -7.00 20.82 -13.69
N GLY A 95 -7.36 21.80 -12.85
CA GLY A 95 -8.38 21.63 -11.83
C GLY A 95 -8.01 20.62 -10.73
N TYR A 96 -6.72 20.34 -10.52
CA TYR A 96 -6.25 19.37 -9.54
C TYR A 96 -6.27 19.96 -8.12
N SER A 97 -7.26 19.58 -7.34
CA SER A 97 -7.27 19.85 -5.90
C SER A 97 -6.28 18.95 -5.16
N ASN A 98 -5.89 19.34 -3.95
CA ASN A 98 -5.04 18.50 -3.08
C ASN A 98 -5.65 17.13 -2.76
N GLY A 99 -6.97 16.98 -2.90
CA GLY A 99 -7.70 15.74 -2.69
C GLY A 99 -7.89 14.87 -3.93
N SER A 100 -7.54 15.35 -5.14
CA SER A 100 -7.55 14.53 -6.35
C SER A 100 -6.37 13.54 -6.36
N SER A 101 -6.50 12.41 -7.09
CA SER A 101 -5.42 11.43 -7.20
C SER A 101 -4.16 12.03 -7.81
N ASP A 102 -4.32 12.79 -8.90
CA ASP A 102 -3.20 13.39 -9.62
C ASP A 102 -2.60 14.56 -8.85
N GLY A 103 -3.45 15.36 -8.18
CA GLY A 103 -3.01 16.41 -7.28
C GLY A 103 -2.22 15.87 -6.08
N ALA A 104 -2.59 14.71 -5.54
CA ALA A 104 -1.88 14.08 -4.43
C ALA A 104 -0.48 13.59 -4.84
N ALA A 105 -0.30 13.11 -6.07
CA ALA A 105 0.98 12.59 -6.57
C ALA A 105 2.07 13.67 -6.65
N ILE A 106 1.71 14.93 -6.78
CA ILE A 106 2.65 16.07 -6.88
C ILE A 106 3.01 16.64 -5.50
N VAL A 107 2.31 16.26 -4.44
CA VAL A 107 2.53 16.81 -3.08
C VAL A 107 3.98 16.70 -2.61
N PRO A 108 4.71 15.59 -2.80
CA PRO A 108 6.13 15.52 -2.40
C PRO A 108 6.99 16.63 -3.01
N LEU A 109 6.77 16.90 -4.30
CA LEU A 109 7.51 17.95 -5.03
C LEU A 109 7.11 19.35 -4.56
N GLU A 110 5.81 19.58 -4.41
CA GLU A 110 5.30 20.88 -3.94
C GLU A 110 5.84 21.23 -2.55
N LEU A 111 5.84 20.27 -1.62
CA LEU A 111 6.41 20.46 -0.29
C LEU A 111 7.92 20.69 -0.32
N TYR A 112 8.64 19.96 -1.18
CA TYR A 112 10.08 20.13 -1.36
C TYR A 112 10.42 21.53 -1.87
N VAL A 113 9.77 22.00 -2.94
CA VAL A 113 10.07 23.32 -3.51
C VAL A 113 9.59 24.47 -2.63
N ASP A 114 8.47 24.30 -1.88
CA ASP A 114 8.04 25.28 -0.87
C ASP A 114 9.10 25.39 0.26
N ALA A 115 9.61 24.24 0.73
CA ALA A 115 10.65 24.22 1.75
C ALA A 115 11.94 24.89 1.25
N GLN A 116 12.40 24.59 0.04
CA GLN A 116 13.58 25.23 -0.55
C GLN A 116 13.38 26.75 -0.71
N SER A 117 12.20 27.20 -1.12
CA SER A 117 11.87 28.61 -1.21
C SER A 117 11.96 29.31 0.15
N ARG A 118 11.44 28.66 1.20
CA ARG A 118 11.51 29.17 2.60
C ARG A 118 12.97 29.22 3.10
N VAL A 119 13.81 28.26 2.76
CA VAL A 119 15.24 28.29 3.06
C VAL A 119 15.88 29.56 2.48
N ALA A 120 15.64 29.81 1.19
CA ALA A 120 16.18 30.97 0.50
C ALA A 120 15.69 32.30 1.05
N GLU A 121 14.39 32.38 1.43
CA GLU A 121 13.76 33.62 1.92
C GLU A 121 14.10 33.93 3.39
N LYS A 122 14.15 32.89 4.25
CA LYS A 122 14.18 33.07 5.71
C LYS A 122 15.50 32.67 6.36
N ASN A 123 16.46 32.14 5.58
CA ASN A 123 17.74 31.66 6.07
C ASN A 123 17.62 30.66 7.24
N ILE A 124 16.71 29.70 7.10
CA ILE A 124 16.46 28.60 8.05
C ILE A 124 16.95 27.28 7.46
N THR A 125 17.05 26.23 8.27
CA THR A 125 17.43 24.90 7.80
C THR A 125 16.35 24.31 6.91
N PHE A 126 16.71 23.38 6.02
CA PHE A 126 15.75 22.65 5.19
C PHE A 126 14.76 21.87 6.06
N ASP A 127 15.23 21.24 7.12
CA ASP A 127 14.39 20.48 8.07
C ASP A 127 13.30 21.35 8.69
N ASP A 128 13.66 22.55 9.16
CA ASP A 128 12.68 23.47 9.74
C ASP A 128 11.70 23.99 8.69
N ALA A 129 12.21 24.31 7.50
CA ALA A 129 11.41 24.75 6.38
C ALA A 129 10.41 23.66 5.94
N PHE A 130 10.87 22.41 5.77
CA PHE A 130 10.02 21.29 5.37
C PHE A 130 8.95 20.97 6.40
N ARG A 131 9.30 20.96 7.70
CA ARG A 131 8.32 20.80 8.78
C ARG A 131 7.23 21.87 8.74
N ALA A 132 7.62 23.13 8.49
CA ALA A 132 6.68 24.23 8.38
C ALA A 132 5.78 24.08 7.12
N SER A 133 6.36 23.72 5.99
CA SER A 133 5.63 23.48 4.73
C SER A 133 4.63 22.32 4.88
N PHE A 134 5.08 21.20 5.45
CA PHE A 134 4.23 20.03 5.73
C PHE A 134 3.04 20.40 6.61
N ARG A 135 3.28 20.99 7.77
CA ARG A 135 2.21 21.36 8.72
C ARG A 135 1.22 22.34 8.10
N SER A 136 1.72 23.37 7.41
CA SER A 136 0.85 24.32 6.72
C SER A 136 -0.03 23.64 5.67
N PHE A 137 0.53 22.75 4.86
CA PHE A 137 -0.19 22.05 3.80
C PHE A 137 -1.25 21.09 4.36
N PHE A 138 -0.90 20.27 5.36
CA PHE A 138 -1.80 19.25 5.88
C PHE A 138 -2.87 19.78 6.84
N THR A 139 -2.67 20.95 7.47
CA THR A 139 -3.67 21.60 8.35
C THR A 139 -4.98 21.90 7.61
N ASP A 140 -4.89 22.27 6.33
CA ASP A 140 -6.03 22.68 5.54
C ASP A 140 -6.73 21.50 4.81
N LEU A 141 -6.19 20.29 4.92
CA LEU A 141 -6.74 19.10 4.26
C LEU A 141 -7.78 18.38 5.13
N ASP A 142 -8.88 17.97 4.52
CA ASP A 142 -9.75 16.95 5.08
C ASP A 142 -9.00 15.59 5.20
N ASP A 143 -9.53 14.70 6.05
CA ASP A 143 -8.86 13.43 6.36
C ASP A 143 -8.63 12.56 5.12
N LYS A 144 -9.57 12.53 4.18
CA LYS A 144 -9.46 11.75 2.96
C LYS A 144 -8.37 12.28 2.02
N SER A 145 -8.31 13.60 1.87
CA SER A 145 -7.27 14.27 1.08
C SER A 145 -5.90 14.10 1.72
N ALA A 146 -5.80 14.24 3.03
CA ALA A 146 -4.57 14.01 3.80
C ALA A 146 -4.08 12.55 3.65
N TYR A 147 -4.97 11.56 3.82
CA TYR A 147 -4.63 10.15 3.63
C TYR A 147 -4.03 9.87 2.24
N ARG A 148 -4.67 10.41 1.18
CA ARG A 148 -4.18 10.26 -0.20
C ARG A 148 -2.82 10.90 -0.41
N ALA A 149 -2.63 12.12 0.06
CA ALA A 149 -1.37 12.86 -0.07
C ALA A 149 -0.23 12.13 0.66
N MET A 150 -0.47 11.65 1.88
CA MET A 150 0.51 10.88 2.65
C MET A 150 0.97 9.61 1.97
N GLY A 151 0.10 8.96 1.19
CA GLY A 151 0.45 7.77 0.42
C GLY A 151 1.59 8.00 -0.59
N TRP A 152 1.83 9.24 -1.01
CA TRP A 152 2.89 9.62 -1.95
C TRP A 152 4.18 10.09 -1.26
N LEU A 153 4.16 10.34 0.05
CA LEU A 153 5.33 10.79 0.80
C LEU A 153 6.27 9.66 1.19
N GLY A 154 5.83 8.41 1.10
CA GLY A 154 6.69 7.25 1.32
C GLY A 154 7.82 7.19 0.30
N ALA A 155 9.08 7.14 0.76
CA ALA A 155 10.23 7.11 -0.13
C ALA A 155 10.24 5.82 -0.97
N PRO A 156 10.28 5.93 -2.31
CA PRO A 156 10.58 4.78 -3.15
C PRO A 156 12.03 4.33 -2.93
N PRO A 157 12.43 3.12 -3.41
CA PRO A 157 13.80 2.66 -3.32
C PRO A 157 14.75 3.60 -4.10
N LEU A 158 15.43 4.52 -3.42
CA LEU A 158 16.30 5.52 -4.04
C LEU A 158 17.39 4.90 -4.93
N GLU A 159 17.98 3.78 -4.51
CA GLU A 159 18.96 3.06 -5.32
C GLU A 159 18.36 2.62 -6.67
N ALA A 160 17.14 2.12 -6.69
CA ALA A 160 16.48 1.74 -7.94
C ALA A 160 16.22 2.96 -8.84
N MET A 161 15.88 4.11 -8.24
CA MET A 161 15.71 5.37 -9.00
C MET A 161 17.02 5.86 -9.59
N ARG A 162 18.12 5.82 -8.82
CA ARG A 162 19.46 6.16 -9.30
C ARG A 162 19.90 5.24 -10.45
N ASN A 163 19.65 3.94 -10.34
CA ASN A 163 19.94 2.99 -11.41
C ASN A 163 19.13 3.31 -12.68
N GLN A 164 17.86 3.67 -12.55
CA GLN A 164 17.01 4.06 -13.69
C GLN A 164 17.49 5.37 -14.34
N LEU A 165 17.94 6.36 -13.57
CA LEU A 165 18.55 7.58 -14.10
C LEU A 165 19.85 7.25 -14.84
N ALA A 166 20.72 6.44 -14.23
CA ALA A 166 21.97 6.00 -14.85
C ALA A 166 21.72 5.26 -16.18
N ASP A 167 20.72 4.41 -16.26
CA ASP A 167 20.32 3.71 -17.47
C ASP A 167 19.78 4.68 -18.54
N ALA A 168 19.01 5.70 -18.12
CA ALA A 168 18.54 6.73 -19.03
C ALA A 168 19.71 7.54 -19.62
N VAL A 169 20.68 7.93 -18.81
CA VAL A 169 21.90 8.63 -19.27
C VAL A 169 22.74 7.74 -20.21
N ARG A 170 22.85 6.43 -19.93
CA ARG A 170 23.56 5.49 -20.82
C ARG A 170 22.92 5.40 -22.21
N ARG A 171 21.60 5.49 -22.33
CA ARG A 171 20.88 5.44 -23.61
C ARG A 171 21.23 6.61 -24.55
N VAL A 172 21.51 7.77 -23.99
CA VAL A 172 21.86 8.98 -24.75
C VAL A 172 23.38 9.20 -24.84
N ARG A 173 24.17 8.23 -24.36
CA ARG A 173 25.67 8.34 -24.40
C ARG A 173 26.19 8.25 -25.83
N GLY A 174 27.13 9.09 -26.16
CA GLY A 174 27.78 9.14 -27.49
C GLY A 174 27.07 10.05 -28.49
N THR A 175 26.01 10.76 -28.05
CA THR A 175 25.41 11.87 -28.81
C THR A 175 25.87 13.20 -28.22
N ASP A 176 26.04 14.19 -29.08
CA ASP A 176 26.36 15.57 -28.67
C ASP A 176 25.11 16.39 -28.39
N ARG A 177 23.99 15.88 -28.80
CA ARG A 177 22.66 16.51 -28.65
C ARG A 177 21.61 15.44 -28.38
N ILE A 178 20.61 15.79 -27.55
CA ILE A 178 19.46 14.94 -27.24
C ILE A 178 18.16 15.69 -27.49
N SER A 179 17.09 14.98 -27.68
CA SER A 179 15.76 15.61 -27.80
C SER A 179 15.36 16.32 -26.51
N VAL A 180 14.50 17.35 -26.62
CA VAL A 180 13.92 17.99 -25.42
C VAL A 180 13.16 17.00 -24.58
N ALA A 181 12.50 16.00 -25.17
CA ALA A 181 11.80 14.95 -24.45
C ALA A 181 12.75 14.09 -23.59
N ASP A 182 13.91 13.70 -24.12
CA ASP A 182 14.95 12.99 -23.34
C ASP A 182 15.49 13.87 -22.22
N ALA A 183 15.71 15.17 -22.49
CA ALA A 183 16.17 16.11 -21.48
C ALA A 183 15.16 16.26 -20.33
N VAL A 184 13.87 16.35 -20.63
CA VAL A 184 12.77 16.38 -19.63
C VAL A 184 12.75 15.07 -18.83
N ASP A 185 12.88 13.89 -19.46
CA ASP A 185 12.91 12.61 -18.75
C ASP A 185 14.11 12.52 -17.79
N LEU A 186 15.28 12.97 -18.21
CA LEU A 186 16.48 13.01 -17.35
C LEU A 186 16.28 13.97 -16.17
N CYS A 187 15.79 15.19 -16.41
CA CYS A 187 15.51 16.18 -15.37
C CYS A 187 14.45 15.68 -14.39
N ARG A 188 13.37 15.05 -14.87
CA ARG A 188 12.31 14.47 -14.03
C ARG A 188 12.85 13.40 -13.08
N ARG A 189 13.65 12.46 -13.60
CA ARG A 189 14.26 11.40 -12.78
C ARG A 189 15.18 11.97 -11.71
N TYR A 190 15.98 12.95 -12.08
CA TYR A 190 16.88 13.63 -11.16
C TYR A 190 16.11 14.40 -10.09
N ALA A 191 15.14 15.22 -10.48
CA ALA A 191 14.29 16.00 -9.55
C ALA A 191 13.55 15.11 -8.54
N LEU A 192 13.08 13.92 -8.96
CA LEU A 192 12.47 12.94 -8.06
C LEU A 192 13.48 12.41 -7.03
N ILE A 193 14.69 12.08 -7.45
CA ILE A 193 15.75 11.60 -6.56
C ILE A 193 16.09 12.67 -5.52
N GLU A 194 16.35 13.91 -5.96
CA GLU A 194 16.62 15.05 -5.08
C GLU A 194 15.51 15.27 -4.06
N THR A 195 14.26 15.27 -4.54
CA THR A 195 13.10 15.44 -3.67
C THR A 195 13.04 14.36 -2.59
N TYR A 196 13.01 13.09 -2.98
CA TYR A 196 12.84 12.01 -2.00
C TYR A 196 14.07 11.81 -1.11
N GLN A 197 15.27 12.08 -1.61
CA GLN A 197 16.49 12.07 -0.80
C GLN A 197 16.43 13.11 0.32
N ALA A 198 15.91 14.30 0.03
CA ALA A 198 15.79 15.38 1.00
C ALA A 198 14.68 15.15 2.02
N ILE A 199 13.48 14.69 1.56
CA ILE A 199 12.30 14.62 2.44
C ILE A 199 12.18 13.31 3.21
N ALA A 200 12.70 12.19 2.70
CA ALA A 200 12.51 10.86 3.29
C ALA A 200 12.90 10.76 4.77
N PRO A 201 14.01 11.37 5.23
CA PRO A 201 14.38 11.31 6.65
C PRO A 201 13.37 12.00 7.59
N LEU A 202 12.50 12.86 7.06
CA LEU A 202 11.60 13.72 7.84
C LEU A 202 10.14 13.24 7.79
N THR A 203 9.76 12.51 6.74
CA THR A 203 8.35 12.22 6.43
C THR A 203 7.68 11.33 7.45
N ASP A 204 8.30 10.25 7.91
CA ASP A 204 7.66 9.29 8.83
C ASP A 204 7.24 9.94 10.15
N ALA A 205 8.10 10.78 10.70
CA ALA A 205 7.81 11.50 11.95
C ALA A 205 6.64 12.50 11.77
N LEU A 206 6.62 13.22 10.64
CA LEU A 206 5.57 14.20 10.35
C LEU A 206 4.23 13.54 10.03
N ILE A 207 4.24 12.42 9.30
CA ILE A 207 3.05 11.60 9.06
C ILE A 207 2.51 11.06 10.40
N GLY A 208 3.39 10.62 11.28
CA GLY A 208 3.01 10.18 12.64
C GLY A 208 2.37 11.30 13.46
N GLU A 209 2.92 12.52 13.41
CA GLU A 209 2.38 13.71 14.06
C GLU A 209 0.98 14.04 13.53
N ASP A 210 0.79 14.12 12.22
CA ASP A 210 -0.51 14.44 11.62
C ASP A 210 -1.56 13.36 11.91
N ARG A 211 -1.19 12.07 11.82
CA ARG A 211 -2.07 10.95 12.21
C ARG A 211 -2.51 11.04 13.67
N ALA A 212 -1.59 11.37 14.57
CA ALA A 212 -1.92 11.55 15.99
C ALA A 212 -2.87 12.74 16.24
N ASN A 213 -2.79 13.78 15.40
CA ASN A 213 -3.71 14.92 15.45
C ASN A 213 -5.11 14.57 14.94
N ARG A 214 -5.22 13.72 13.88
CA ARG A 214 -6.50 13.36 13.24
C ARG A 214 -7.20 12.19 13.92
N TYR A 215 -6.44 11.22 14.44
CA TYR A 215 -6.97 9.93 14.86
C TYR A 215 -6.59 9.58 16.30
N VAL A 216 -7.43 8.77 16.92
CA VAL A 216 -7.08 7.97 18.11
C VAL A 216 -6.78 6.57 17.60
N ILE A 217 -5.54 6.13 17.77
CA ILE A 217 -5.04 4.84 17.30
C ILE A 217 -4.80 3.94 18.51
N ASP A 218 -5.42 2.78 18.51
CA ASP A 218 -5.14 1.66 19.40
C ASP A 218 -4.76 0.48 18.50
N ASP A 219 -3.48 0.19 18.41
CA ASP A 219 -2.95 -0.84 17.53
C ASP A 219 -2.76 -2.20 18.20
N ASP A 220 -3.17 -2.32 19.48
CA ASP A 220 -2.99 -3.54 20.29
C ASP A 220 -4.19 -3.88 21.17
N ALA A 221 -5.39 -3.57 20.74
CA ALA A 221 -6.60 -3.91 21.50
C ALA A 221 -6.75 -5.44 21.64
N LEU A 222 -6.89 -5.92 22.87
CA LEU A 222 -7.11 -7.33 23.19
C LEU A 222 -8.57 -7.57 23.62
N ILE A 223 -9.28 -8.37 22.86
CA ILE A 223 -10.72 -8.62 23.04
C ILE A 223 -10.94 -10.08 23.44
N LYS A 224 -11.60 -10.31 24.57
CA LYS A 224 -11.98 -11.65 25.01
C LYS A 224 -13.18 -12.16 24.23
N THR A 225 -13.09 -13.39 23.75
CA THR A 225 -14.18 -14.11 23.14
C THR A 225 -15.00 -14.89 24.19
N PRO A 226 -16.25 -15.26 23.89
CA PRO A 226 -17.09 -16.00 24.85
C PRO A 226 -16.54 -17.36 25.29
N ASP A 227 -15.73 -18.02 24.46
CA ASP A 227 -15.07 -19.29 24.77
C ASP A 227 -13.74 -19.13 25.53
N GLY A 228 -13.40 -17.87 25.91
CA GLY A 228 -12.22 -17.54 26.72
C GLY A 228 -10.96 -17.25 25.95
N ALA A 229 -10.95 -17.40 24.62
CA ALA A 229 -9.81 -16.99 23.79
C ALA A 229 -9.67 -15.46 23.77
N THR A 230 -8.59 -14.99 23.18
CA THR A 230 -8.31 -13.55 23.02
C THR A 230 -7.94 -13.28 21.57
N ILE A 231 -8.61 -12.30 20.96
CA ILE A 231 -8.25 -11.79 19.64
C ILE A 231 -7.57 -10.43 19.79
N ASN A 232 -6.68 -10.13 18.87
CA ASN A 232 -6.03 -8.82 18.79
C ASN A 232 -6.69 -7.99 17.68
N ALA A 233 -6.80 -6.68 17.87
CA ALA A 233 -7.31 -5.78 16.84
C ALA A 233 -6.55 -4.45 16.80
N ILE A 234 -6.46 -3.86 15.60
CA ILE A 234 -6.12 -2.46 15.37
C ILE A 234 -7.41 -1.67 15.28
N ILE A 235 -7.50 -0.55 15.99
CA ILE A 235 -8.67 0.33 16.01
C ILE A 235 -8.21 1.76 15.74
N VAL A 236 -8.74 2.38 14.69
CA VAL A 236 -8.46 3.77 14.33
C VAL A 236 -9.76 4.55 14.31
N ARG A 237 -9.82 5.63 15.08
CA ARG A 237 -11.02 6.45 15.20
C ARG A 237 -10.72 7.90 14.84
N PRO A 238 -11.53 8.56 13.99
CA PRO A 238 -11.46 10.01 13.85
C PRO A 238 -11.63 10.71 15.21
N ARG A 239 -10.95 11.84 15.41
CA ARG A 239 -11.10 12.67 16.63
C ARG A 239 -12.37 13.53 16.57
N VAL A 240 -13.52 12.87 16.60
CA VAL A 240 -14.83 13.53 16.62
C VAL A 240 -15.65 13.03 17.82
N GLU A 241 -16.58 13.83 18.32
CA GLU A 241 -17.45 13.45 19.44
C GLU A 241 -18.59 12.51 18.97
N ALA A 242 -18.91 12.52 17.69
CA ALA A 242 -19.99 11.69 17.12
C ALA A 242 -19.66 10.19 17.21
N LYS A 243 -20.67 9.39 17.51
CA LYS A 243 -20.60 7.93 17.33
C LYS A 243 -20.62 7.60 15.84
N LEU A 244 -19.70 6.74 15.40
CA LEU A 244 -19.52 6.42 14.00
C LEU A 244 -19.81 4.93 13.72
N PRO A 245 -20.24 4.61 12.49
CA PRO A 245 -20.27 3.24 12.01
C PRO A 245 -18.86 2.70 11.86
N THR A 246 -18.69 1.38 11.94
CA THR A 246 -17.40 0.72 11.83
C THR A 246 -17.26 0.00 10.49
N ALA A 247 -16.11 0.19 9.84
CA ALA A 247 -15.65 -0.63 8.73
C ALA A 247 -14.61 -1.64 9.25
N LEU A 248 -14.95 -2.93 9.20
CA LEU A 248 -14.20 -4.03 9.79
C LEU A 248 -13.58 -4.90 8.71
N GLN A 249 -12.27 -5.14 8.79
CA GLN A 249 -11.60 -6.29 8.20
C GLN A 249 -11.31 -7.32 9.28
N PHE A 250 -11.57 -8.61 9.03
CA PHE A 250 -11.15 -9.69 9.91
C PHE A 250 -10.24 -10.64 9.12
N THR A 251 -9.05 -10.94 9.65
CA THR A 251 -7.99 -11.55 8.85
C THR A 251 -7.03 -12.42 9.66
N ILE A 252 -6.45 -13.44 8.99
CA ILE A 252 -5.32 -14.21 9.52
C ILE A 252 -3.97 -13.56 9.16
N TYR A 253 -3.96 -12.58 8.27
CA TYR A 253 -2.74 -11.96 7.78
C TYR A 253 -2.30 -10.77 8.63
N THR A 254 -1.03 -10.76 9.04
CA THR A 254 -0.41 -9.70 9.86
C THR A 254 0.50 -8.81 9.02
N TYR A 255 -0.02 -8.31 7.89
CA TYR A 255 0.79 -7.46 7.02
C TYR A 255 1.12 -6.11 7.67
N PRO A 256 2.31 -5.54 7.41
CA PRO A 256 2.70 -4.23 7.94
C PRO A 256 1.74 -3.07 7.60
N TRP A 257 1.01 -3.18 6.49
CA TRP A 257 0.08 -2.14 6.03
C TRP A 257 -1.34 -2.22 6.64
N MET A 258 -1.59 -3.16 7.57
CA MET A 258 -2.93 -3.30 8.18
C MET A 258 -3.36 -2.05 8.95
N LEU A 259 -2.43 -1.35 9.60
CA LEU A 259 -2.73 -0.04 10.19
C LEU A 259 -3.20 0.98 9.14
N SER A 260 -2.57 1.01 7.96
CA SER A 260 -2.99 1.91 6.87
C SER A 260 -4.40 1.61 6.37
N SER A 261 -4.82 0.33 6.35
CA SER A 261 -6.19 -0.03 6.00
C SER A 261 -7.21 0.49 7.02
N ALA A 262 -6.89 0.45 8.31
CA ALA A 262 -7.74 1.03 9.34
C ALA A 262 -7.79 2.57 9.27
N ILE A 263 -6.64 3.22 8.97
CA ILE A 263 -6.57 4.68 8.75
C ILE A 263 -7.38 5.08 7.52
N GLU A 264 -7.34 4.31 6.44
CA GLU A 264 -8.14 4.56 5.23
C GLU A 264 -9.64 4.61 5.55
N ALA A 265 -10.14 3.62 6.29
CA ALA A 265 -11.52 3.62 6.73
C ALA A 265 -11.85 4.83 7.61
N ALA A 266 -10.95 5.21 8.53
CA ALA A 266 -11.11 6.39 9.37
C ALA A 266 -11.12 7.68 8.56
N ALA A 267 -10.25 7.81 7.56
CA ALA A 267 -10.22 8.94 6.63
C ALA A 267 -11.53 9.11 5.84
N HIS A 268 -12.30 8.03 5.68
CA HIS A 268 -13.61 8.06 5.05
C HIS A 268 -14.79 8.22 6.01
N GLY A 269 -14.52 8.58 7.29
CA GLY A 269 -15.55 8.88 8.29
C GLY A 269 -16.11 7.66 9.03
N TYR A 270 -15.45 6.52 8.99
CA TYR A 270 -15.76 5.34 9.77
C TYR A 270 -14.82 5.20 10.99
N VAL A 271 -15.17 4.32 11.91
CA VAL A 271 -14.13 3.70 12.75
C VAL A 271 -13.51 2.57 11.93
N GLY A 272 -12.21 2.63 11.67
CA GLY A 272 -11.50 1.56 10.97
C GLY A 272 -11.04 0.50 11.97
N VAL A 273 -11.42 -0.75 11.75
CA VAL A 273 -11.00 -1.88 12.59
C VAL A 273 -10.41 -2.99 11.74
N VAL A 274 -9.25 -3.49 12.15
CA VAL A 274 -8.67 -4.73 11.63
C VAL A 274 -8.56 -5.72 12.78
N GLY A 275 -9.45 -6.71 12.81
CA GLY A 275 -9.41 -7.83 13.75
C GLY A 275 -8.56 -8.97 13.20
N PHE A 276 -7.84 -9.66 14.06
CA PHE A 276 -6.99 -10.77 13.66
C PHE A 276 -7.53 -12.10 14.19
N THR A 277 -7.47 -13.15 13.38
CA THR A 277 -7.70 -14.53 13.80
C THR A 277 -6.97 -14.79 15.12
N ARG A 278 -7.60 -15.51 16.06
CA ARG A 278 -6.95 -15.90 17.33
C ARG A 278 -5.57 -16.47 17.10
N GLY A 279 -4.66 -16.20 18.01
CA GLY A 279 -3.27 -16.61 17.91
C GLY A 279 -2.37 -15.67 17.12
N LYS A 280 -2.90 -14.71 16.39
CA LYS A 280 -2.10 -13.75 15.62
C LYS A 280 -1.73 -12.51 16.45
N ARG A 281 -0.60 -11.87 16.10
CA ARG A 281 -0.02 -10.72 16.79
C ARG A 281 0.14 -11.00 18.31
N HIS A 282 -0.49 -10.21 19.17
CA HIS A 282 -0.39 -10.30 20.62
C HIS A 282 -1.45 -11.22 21.27
N SER A 283 -2.28 -11.90 20.49
CA SER A 283 -3.16 -12.95 21.03
C SER A 283 -2.32 -14.08 21.65
N PRO A 284 -2.59 -14.52 22.90
CA PRO A 284 -1.84 -15.60 23.53
C PRO A 284 -2.19 -16.98 22.98
N ASP A 285 -3.30 -17.13 22.28
CA ASP A 285 -3.84 -18.38 21.81
C ASP A 285 -3.05 -18.99 20.64
N ALA A 286 -3.38 -20.22 20.27
CA ALA A 286 -2.87 -20.86 19.08
C ALA A 286 -3.61 -20.35 17.83
N VAL A 287 -2.91 -20.27 16.70
CA VAL A 287 -3.53 -19.91 15.41
C VAL A 287 -4.37 -21.08 14.91
N VAL A 288 -5.63 -20.83 14.61
CA VAL A 288 -6.58 -21.84 14.10
C VAL A 288 -7.22 -21.32 12.82
N PRO A 289 -6.67 -21.66 11.63
CA PRO A 289 -7.22 -21.21 10.36
C PRO A 289 -8.64 -21.73 10.12
N TYR A 290 -9.51 -20.89 9.62
CA TYR A 290 -10.92 -21.15 9.24
C TYR A 290 -11.88 -21.51 10.38
N GLU A 291 -11.50 -22.40 11.30
CA GLU A 291 -12.44 -23.09 12.18
C GLU A 291 -13.11 -22.18 13.23
N ARG A 292 -12.48 -21.07 13.61
CA ARG A 292 -12.96 -20.18 14.67
C ARG A 292 -13.24 -18.74 14.21
N ASP A 293 -12.92 -18.42 12.98
CA ASP A 293 -13.03 -17.04 12.50
C ASP A 293 -14.46 -16.50 12.55
N GLY A 294 -15.47 -17.35 12.35
CA GLY A 294 -16.87 -16.94 12.45
C GLY A 294 -17.27 -16.53 13.87
N ASP A 295 -16.91 -17.34 14.87
CA ASP A 295 -17.15 -17.05 16.29
C ASP A 295 -16.37 -15.82 16.75
N ASP A 296 -15.11 -15.71 16.34
CA ASP A 296 -14.22 -14.61 16.72
C ASP A 296 -14.67 -13.29 16.08
N ALA A 297 -15.02 -13.31 14.79
CA ALA A 297 -15.53 -12.12 14.10
C ALA A 297 -16.85 -11.67 14.72
N ARG A 298 -17.76 -12.62 15.06
CA ARG A 298 -18.98 -12.30 15.79
C ARG A 298 -18.69 -11.63 17.13
N ALA A 299 -17.78 -12.20 17.92
CA ALA A 299 -17.41 -11.66 19.23
C ALA A 299 -16.86 -10.22 19.10
N LEU A 300 -16.03 -9.96 18.10
CA LEU A 300 -15.50 -8.62 17.81
C LEU A 300 -16.61 -7.66 17.38
N ILE A 301 -17.52 -8.07 16.49
CA ILE A 301 -18.66 -7.24 16.04
C ILE A 301 -19.55 -6.86 17.23
N GLU A 302 -19.87 -7.81 18.10
CA GLU A 302 -20.65 -7.56 19.31
C GLU A 302 -19.91 -6.66 20.32
N TRP A 303 -18.59 -6.82 20.45
CA TRP A 303 -17.77 -5.95 21.30
C TRP A 303 -17.76 -4.51 20.75
N ILE A 304 -17.52 -4.34 19.44
CA ILE A 304 -17.52 -3.04 18.74
C ILE A 304 -18.87 -2.33 18.99
N SER A 305 -19.98 -3.03 18.84
CA SER A 305 -21.32 -2.43 18.98
C SER A 305 -21.60 -1.82 20.37
N ARG A 306 -20.89 -2.26 21.39
CA ARG A 306 -21.03 -1.79 22.79
C ARG A 306 -20.04 -0.68 23.15
N GLN A 307 -19.14 -0.31 22.25
CA GLN A 307 -18.16 0.72 22.54
C GLN A 307 -18.78 2.13 22.56
N PRO A 308 -18.30 3.05 23.42
CA PRO A 308 -18.88 4.38 23.55
C PRO A 308 -18.77 5.21 22.25
N TRP A 309 -17.81 4.90 21.40
CA TRP A 309 -17.58 5.57 20.12
C TRP A 309 -18.36 4.96 18.94
N SER A 310 -18.99 3.81 19.14
CA SER A 310 -19.74 3.10 18.10
C SER A 310 -21.19 3.54 18.04
N ASP A 311 -21.74 3.67 16.84
CA ASP A 311 -23.18 3.85 16.62
C ASP A 311 -23.97 2.52 16.57
N GLY A 312 -23.27 1.40 16.80
CA GLY A 312 -23.84 0.07 16.81
C GLY A 312 -23.94 -0.60 15.42
N ARG A 313 -23.42 0.03 14.38
CA ARG A 313 -23.43 -0.51 13.00
C ARG A 313 -22.03 -0.92 12.56
N VAL A 314 -21.89 -2.14 12.04
CA VAL A 314 -20.65 -2.70 11.52
C VAL A 314 -20.87 -3.16 10.09
N GLY A 315 -20.01 -2.72 9.17
CA GLY A 315 -19.87 -3.29 7.83
C GLY A 315 -18.55 -4.04 7.73
N MET A 316 -18.54 -5.22 7.12
CA MET A 316 -17.30 -5.94 6.84
C MET A 316 -16.92 -5.83 5.37
N TYR A 317 -15.61 -5.83 5.09
CA TYR A 317 -15.09 -5.78 3.74
C TYR A 317 -13.73 -6.50 3.63
N GLY A 318 -13.36 -6.89 2.42
CA GLY A 318 -12.04 -7.44 2.13
C GLY A 318 -12.05 -8.62 1.17
N ALA A 319 -10.86 -8.98 0.71
CA ALA A 319 -10.64 -9.97 -0.33
C ALA A 319 -10.12 -11.30 0.23
N SER A 320 -10.31 -12.39 -0.53
CA SER A 320 -9.71 -13.69 -0.27
C SER A 320 -10.12 -14.23 1.12
N TYR A 321 -9.17 -14.48 2.02
CA TYR A 321 -9.45 -14.88 3.40
C TYR A 321 -10.34 -13.87 4.13
N ASN A 322 -10.12 -12.57 3.93
CA ASN A 322 -10.98 -11.53 4.51
C ASN A 322 -12.39 -11.52 3.90
N GLY A 323 -12.58 -12.09 2.70
CA GLY A 323 -13.87 -12.36 2.12
C GLY A 323 -14.56 -13.56 2.78
N PHE A 324 -13.80 -14.64 3.05
CA PHE A 324 -14.28 -15.80 3.80
C PHE A 324 -14.77 -15.42 5.19
N THR A 325 -14.00 -14.63 5.96
CA THR A 325 -14.36 -14.27 7.34
C THR A 325 -15.69 -13.52 7.43
N GLN A 326 -16.09 -12.82 6.38
CA GLN A 326 -17.40 -12.15 6.30
C GLN A 326 -18.54 -13.18 6.22
N TRP A 327 -18.41 -14.18 5.35
CA TRP A 327 -19.38 -15.27 5.25
C TRP A 327 -19.40 -16.14 6.51
N ALA A 328 -18.26 -16.31 7.16
CA ALA A 328 -18.17 -16.97 8.47
C ALA A 328 -18.92 -16.18 9.55
N ALA A 329 -18.78 -14.86 9.61
CA ALA A 329 -19.50 -14.00 10.54
C ALA A 329 -21.02 -14.00 10.28
N VAL A 330 -21.44 -13.94 9.01
CA VAL A 330 -22.87 -13.96 8.59
C VAL A 330 -23.57 -15.21 9.08
N LYS A 331 -22.92 -16.36 9.09
CA LYS A 331 -23.49 -17.60 9.64
C LYS A 331 -24.05 -17.44 11.06
N HIS A 332 -23.41 -16.60 11.86
CA HIS A 332 -23.83 -16.32 13.25
C HIS A 332 -24.81 -15.14 13.38
N ARG A 333 -25.06 -14.40 12.31
CA ARG A 333 -26.02 -13.28 12.22
C ARG A 333 -25.92 -12.28 13.39
N PRO A 334 -24.73 -11.70 13.68
CA PRO A 334 -24.63 -10.70 14.74
C PRO A 334 -25.47 -9.46 14.39
N ALA A 335 -26.32 -9.02 15.30
CA ALA A 335 -27.31 -7.95 15.05
C ALA A 335 -26.70 -6.62 14.61
N ALA A 336 -25.46 -6.35 15.00
CA ALA A 336 -24.72 -5.14 14.65
C ALA A 336 -24.13 -5.19 13.21
N LEU A 337 -24.01 -6.37 12.60
CA LEU A 337 -23.54 -6.50 11.21
C LEU A 337 -24.63 -6.02 10.25
N LYS A 338 -24.33 -5.00 9.42
CA LYS A 338 -25.29 -4.34 8.54
C LYS A 338 -25.02 -4.56 7.05
N THR A 339 -23.83 -4.94 6.68
CA THR A 339 -23.44 -5.25 5.29
C THR A 339 -22.14 -6.03 5.27
N ILE A 340 -21.95 -6.79 4.20
CA ILE A 340 -20.67 -7.39 3.85
C ILE A 340 -20.30 -7.03 2.42
N VAL A 341 -18.99 -6.87 2.15
CA VAL A 341 -18.43 -6.59 0.82
C VAL A 341 -17.30 -7.61 0.56
N PRO A 342 -17.65 -8.88 0.30
CA PRO A 342 -16.68 -9.94 0.08
C PRO A 342 -16.15 -9.90 -1.36
N TYR A 343 -14.85 -9.68 -1.51
CA TYR A 343 -14.19 -9.71 -2.81
C TYR A 343 -13.44 -11.04 -2.97
N CYS A 344 -13.74 -11.80 -4.03
CA CYS A 344 -13.18 -13.13 -4.32
C CYS A 344 -12.94 -13.98 -3.04
N PRO A 345 -14.00 -14.27 -2.24
CA PRO A 345 -13.86 -14.97 -0.99
C PRO A 345 -13.36 -16.40 -1.18
N ASN A 346 -12.62 -16.91 -0.18
CA ASN A 346 -12.43 -18.35 -0.06
C ASN A 346 -13.76 -18.99 0.40
N ASP A 347 -14.00 -20.20 -0.08
CA ASP A 347 -15.08 -21.06 0.42
C ASP A 347 -14.45 -22.38 0.89
N PRO A 348 -14.15 -22.49 2.20
CA PRO A 348 -13.44 -23.64 2.73
C PRO A 348 -14.19 -24.95 2.46
N GLY A 349 -13.47 -25.91 1.87
CA GLY A 349 -14.03 -27.22 1.52
C GLY A 349 -14.67 -27.30 0.14
N TYR A 350 -14.92 -26.16 -0.53
CA TYR A 350 -15.39 -26.09 -1.92
C TYR A 350 -14.39 -25.37 -2.82
N GLY A 351 -13.86 -24.22 -2.41
CA GLY A 351 -12.91 -23.40 -3.15
C GLY A 351 -11.45 -23.61 -2.73
N LEU A 352 -11.12 -23.36 -1.46
CA LEU A 352 -9.79 -23.54 -0.86
C LEU A 352 -9.94 -24.19 0.52
N PRO A 353 -9.03 -25.06 0.98
CA PRO A 353 -7.76 -25.48 0.37
C PRO A 353 -7.90 -26.49 -0.79
N MET A 354 -9.10 -26.78 -1.25
CA MET A 354 -9.37 -27.70 -2.35
C MET A 354 -10.38 -27.12 -3.35
N THR A 355 -10.33 -27.58 -4.58
CA THR A 355 -11.34 -27.27 -5.60
C THR A 355 -11.96 -28.58 -6.11
N ASN A 356 -13.29 -28.66 -6.06
CA ASN A 356 -14.04 -29.85 -6.47
C ASN A 356 -13.48 -31.15 -5.83
N ASN A 357 -13.25 -31.13 -4.53
CA ASN A 357 -12.71 -32.20 -3.71
C ASN A 357 -11.25 -32.62 -4.05
N VAL A 358 -10.53 -31.80 -4.79
CA VAL A 358 -9.11 -32.00 -5.08
C VAL A 358 -8.28 -30.94 -4.35
N PHE A 359 -7.39 -31.40 -3.47
CA PHE A 359 -6.49 -30.50 -2.75
C PHE A 359 -5.51 -29.83 -3.71
N LEU A 360 -5.33 -28.52 -3.55
CA LEU A 360 -4.42 -27.73 -4.36
C LEU A 360 -3.00 -27.81 -3.78
N THR A 361 -2.02 -28.22 -4.57
CA THR A 361 -0.62 -28.31 -4.12
C THR A 361 -0.07 -26.97 -3.67
N ALA A 362 -0.53 -25.85 -4.25
CA ALA A 362 -0.17 -24.51 -3.82
C ALA A 362 -0.56 -24.21 -2.36
N ASN A 363 -1.54 -24.93 -1.81
CA ASN A 363 -1.99 -24.75 -0.43
C ASN A 363 -1.19 -25.59 0.59
N TYR A 364 -0.19 -26.35 0.16
CA TYR A 364 0.68 -27.08 1.10
C TYR A 364 1.55 -26.12 1.94
N ALA A 365 2.07 -25.09 1.31
CA ALA A 365 2.92 -24.08 1.96
C ALA A 365 2.15 -23.11 2.86
N TRP A 366 0.87 -22.85 2.53
CA TRP A 366 0.11 -21.80 3.19
C TRP A 366 -0.13 -21.99 4.71
N PRO A 367 -0.40 -23.19 5.26
CA PRO A 367 -0.49 -23.38 6.69
C PRO A 367 0.78 -22.95 7.43
N PHE A 368 1.96 -23.30 6.92
CA PHE A 368 3.22 -22.86 7.52
C PHE A 368 3.33 -21.34 7.52
N TYR A 369 2.95 -20.69 6.41
CA TYR A 369 2.94 -19.24 6.28
C TYR A 369 2.15 -18.55 7.40
N VAL A 370 0.96 -19.07 7.71
CA VAL A 370 0.06 -18.42 8.65
C VAL A 370 0.11 -18.98 10.07
N THR A 371 0.71 -20.14 10.32
CA THR A 371 0.66 -20.77 11.64
C THR A 371 2.02 -20.99 12.31
N ASN A 372 3.14 -20.79 11.62
CA ASN A 372 4.47 -20.96 12.22
C ASN A 372 4.79 -19.96 13.34
N GLY A 373 4.12 -18.81 13.32
CA GLY A 373 4.34 -17.75 14.31
C GLY A 373 3.13 -16.83 14.48
N LYS A 374 3.32 -15.85 15.35
CA LYS A 374 2.34 -14.77 15.57
C LYS A 374 2.22 -13.87 14.34
N ASP A 375 3.30 -13.72 13.61
CA ASP A 375 3.36 -13.04 12.32
C ASP A 375 3.43 -14.04 11.18
N LEU A 376 3.47 -13.55 9.96
CA LEU A 376 3.55 -14.36 8.75
C LEU A 376 4.99 -14.86 8.53
N ASP A 377 5.15 -16.13 8.20
CA ASP A 377 6.46 -16.70 7.83
C ASP A 377 6.75 -16.45 6.35
N GLU A 378 7.04 -15.17 6.04
CA GLU A 378 7.36 -14.72 4.67
C GLU A 378 8.60 -15.42 4.10
N GLN A 379 9.60 -15.68 4.93
CA GLN A 379 10.84 -16.30 4.49
C GLN A 379 10.58 -17.71 3.94
N LEU A 380 9.87 -18.53 4.70
CA LEU A 380 9.54 -19.89 4.26
C LEU A 380 8.56 -19.87 3.09
N TYR A 381 7.53 -19.04 3.14
CA TYR A 381 6.49 -19.01 2.11
C TYR A 381 6.99 -18.53 0.75
N SER A 382 7.91 -17.56 0.71
CA SER A 382 8.48 -17.01 -0.51
C SER A 382 9.63 -17.83 -1.12
N ASP A 383 10.05 -18.92 -0.48
CA ASP A 383 11.09 -19.84 -0.99
C ASP A 383 10.54 -20.71 -2.14
N ASN A 384 10.47 -20.11 -3.33
CA ASN A 384 9.95 -20.79 -4.52
C ASN A 384 10.81 -21.99 -4.94
N GLU A 385 12.10 -21.96 -4.68
CA GLU A 385 13.02 -23.07 -4.99
C GLU A 385 12.71 -24.27 -4.14
N ARG A 386 12.55 -24.08 -2.82
CA ARG A 386 12.14 -25.12 -1.89
C ARG A 386 10.83 -25.80 -2.32
N TRP A 387 9.79 -24.99 -2.58
CA TRP A 387 8.46 -25.52 -2.91
C TRP A 387 8.44 -26.21 -4.28
N SER A 388 9.17 -25.69 -5.25
CA SER A 388 9.35 -26.33 -6.56
C SER A 388 10.09 -27.65 -6.43
N THR A 389 11.17 -27.69 -5.66
CA THR A 389 11.96 -28.90 -5.38
C THR A 389 11.12 -29.96 -4.67
N LEU A 390 10.32 -29.57 -3.67
CA LEU A 390 9.39 -30.47 -2.99
C LEU A 390 8.36 -31.05 -3.95
N GLY A 391 7.79 -30.24 -4.83
CA GLY A 391 6.83 -30.67 -5.83
C GLY A 391 7.40 -31.77 -6.73
N TRP A 392 8.62 -31.60 -7.23
CA TRP A 392 9.31 -32.60 -8.03
C TRP A 392 9.70 -33.83 -7.23
N LYS A 393 10.18 -33.70 -5.98
CA LYS A 393 10.53 -34.81 -5.10
C LYS A 393 9.29 -35.66 -4.81
N TRP A 394 8.17 -35.04 -4.48
CA TRP A 394 6.89 -35.72 -4.28
C TRP A 394 6.43 -36.44 -5.55
N TYR A 395 6.40 -35.76 -6.70
CA TYR A 395 5.99 -36.35 -7.97
C TYR A 395 6.78 -37.61 -8.32
N ARG A 396 8.11 -37.56 -8.19
CA ARG A 396 9.01 -38.69 -8.49
C ARG A 396 8.91 -39.84 -7.46
N SER A 397 8.45 -39.54 -6.26
CA SER A 397 8.31 -40.54 -5.21
C SER A 397 7.19 -41.55 -5.47
N GLY A 398 6.22 -41.21 -6.31
CA GLY A 398 5.00 -41.98 -6.56
C GLY A 398 4.06 -42.07 -5.34
N ARG A 399 4.32 -41.33 -4.27
CA ARG A 399 3.50 -41.32 -3.07
C ARG A 399 2.20 -40.52 -3.28
N PRO A 400 1.11 -40.91 -2.61
CA PRO A 400 -0.12 -40.14 -2.66
C PRO A 400 0.07 -38.77 -1.99
N TYR A 401 -0.70 -37.76 -2.43
CA TYR A 401 -0.57 -36.38 -1.95
C TYR A 401 -0.73 -36.23 -0.44
N ARG A 402 -1.52 -37.09 0.21
CA ARG A 402 -1.67 -37.07 1.67
C ARG A 402 -0.38 -37.39 2.46
N GLU A 403 0.67 -37.83 1.77
CA GLU A 403 1.97 -38.15 2.35
C GLU A 403 3.07 -37.15 1.96
N ILE A 404 2.66 -35.98 1.38
CA ILE A 404 3.62 -34.97 0.94
C ILE A 404 4.44 -34.39 2.10
N ASP A 405 3.87 -34.28 3.29
CA ASP A 405 4.57 -33.85 4.50
C ASP A 405 5.67 -34.83 4.94
N GLN A 406 5.48 -36.13 4.73
CA GLN A 406 6.52 -37.13 4.95
C GLN A 406 7.65 -37.02 3.92
N VAL A 407 7.33 -36.67 2.67
CA VAL A 407 8.33 -36.40 1.61
C VAL A 407 9.09 -35.11 1.91
N ASP A 408 8.42 -34.11 2.45
CA ASP A 408 9.00 -32.84 2.90
C ASP A 408 9.89 -33.02 4.15
N GLY A 409 9.50 -33.92 5.05
CA GLY A 409 10.14 -34.11 6.36
C GLY A 409 9.68 -33.10 7.41
N LEU A 410 8.64 -32.29 7.10
CA LEU A 410 8.00 -31.37 8.03
C LEU A 410 6.53 -31.77 8.20
N ALA A 411 6.11 -31.96 9.47
CA ALA A 411 4.71 -32.24 9.77
C ALA A 411 3.82 -31.05 9.40
N ASN A 412 2.76 -31.30 8.66
CA ASN A 412 1.73 -30.32 8.37
C ASN A 412 0.38 -30.73 8.96
N PRO A 413 0.12 -30.40 10.24
CA PRO A 413 -1.07 -30.88 10.95
C PRO A 413 -2.37 -30.33 10.33
N TRP A 414 -2.34 -29.17 9.68
CA TRP A 414 -3.49 -28.58 9.02
C TRP A 414 -3.83 -29.33 7.73
N LEU A 415 -2.83 -29.66 6.91
CA LEU A 415 -3.03 -30.52 5.74
C LEU A 415 -3.64 -31.87 6.17
N GLN A 416 -3.06 -32.52 7.20
CA GLN A 416 -3.53 -33.82 7.69
C GLN A 416 -4.95 -33.76 8.27
N ARG A 417 -5.35 -32.61 8.84
CA ARG A 417 -6.71 -32.38 9.29
C ARG A 417 -7.66 -32.25 8.10
N TRP A 418 -7.36 -31.39 7.15
CA TRP A 418 -8.23 -31.11 6.00
C TRP A 418 -8.41 -32.30 5.05
N ILE A 419 -7.37 -33.11 4.84
CA ILE A 419 -7.41 -34.31 4.00
C ILE A 419 -8.40 -35.37 4.54
N LYS A 420 -8.70 -35.35 5.84
CA LYS A 420 -9.73 -36.22 6.43
C LYS A 420 -11.15 -35.86 6.01
N HIS A 421 -11.32 -34.67 5.45
CA HIS A 421 -12.59 -34.12 4.99
C HIS A 421 -12.55 -33.83 3.48
N PRO A 422 -12.41 -34.87 2.61
CA PRO A 422 -12.23 -34.67 1.18
C PRO A 422 -13.50 -34.24 0.48
N ALA A 423 -14.68 -34.39 1.10
CA ALA A 423 -15.96 -33.92 0.63
C ALA A 423 -16.40 -32.67 1.41
N TYR A 424 -17.34 -31.89 0.88
CA TYR A 424 -17.95 -30.75 1.58
C TYR A 424 -18.93 -31.27 2.65
N ASP A 425 -18.36 -31.81 3.72
CA ASP A 425 -19.08 -32.39 4.85
C ASP A 425 -19.39 -31.35 5.97
N SER A 426 -19.93 -31.83 7.09
CA SER A 426 -20.30 -30.97 8.22
C SER A 426 -19.12 -30.19 8.81
N TYR A 427 -17.88 -30.66 8.66
CA TYR A 427 -16.69 -29.96 9.11
C TYR A 427 -16.54 -28.62 8.37
N TRP A 428 -16.58 -28.64 7.04
CA TRP A 428 -16.50 -27.43 6.24
C TRP A 428 -17.74 -26.56 6.34
N GLN A 429 -18.93 -27.21 6.34
CA GLN A 429 -20.20 -26.50 6.46
C GLN A 429 -20.34 -25.73 7.78
N ALA A 430 -19.59 -26.10 8.81
CA ALA A 430 -19.56 -25.37 10.07
C ALA A 430 -18.88 -23.99 9.96
N MET A 431 -17.99 -23.78 8.98
CA MET A 431 -17.10 -22.62 8.90
C MET A 431 -17.73 -21.39 8.24
N THR A 432 -18.64 -21.59 7.28
CA THR A 432 -19.28 -20.49 6.54
C THR A 432 -20.79 -20.67 6.46
N ALA A 433 -21.49 -19.61 6.05
CA ALA A 433 -22.91 -19.69 5.68
C ALA A 433 -23.08 -20.68 4.52
N ASN A 434 -24.09 -21.52 4.61
CA ASN A 434 -24.43 -22.49 3.57
C ASN A 434 -25.92 -22.81 3.57
N GLY A 435 -26.44 -23.33 2.44
CA GLY A 435 -27.84 -23.79 2.34
C GLY A 435 -28.86 -22.76 2.86
N ASP A 436 -29.61 -23.14 3.89
CA ASP A 436 -30.63 -22.29 4.49
C ASP A 436 -30.14 -21.03 5.18
N ASP A 437 -28.85 -20.91 5.44
CA ASP A 437 -28.24 -19.68 6.00
C ASP A 437 -28.42 -18.50 5.04
N TYR A 438 -28.32 -18.75 3.73
CA TYR A 438 -28.52 -17.71 2.71
C TYR A 438 -29.96 -17.20 2.65
N ALA A 439 -30.94 -18.09 2.86
CA ALA A 439 -32.35 -17.70 2.89
C ALA A 439 -32.71 -16.81 4.10
N LYS A 440 -31.86 -16.83 5.12
CA LYS A 440 -32.03 -16.04 6.36
C LYS A 440 -31.20 -14.76 6.36
N LEU A 441 -30.49 -14.49 5.27
CA LEU A 441 -29.68 -13.31 5.14
C LEU A 441 -30.54 -12.09 4.85
N ASP A 442 -30.50 -11.11 5.74
CA ASP A 442 -31.31 -9.87 5.71
C ASP A 442 -30.45 -8.61 5.58
N ILE A 443 -29.19 -8.75 5.21
CA ILE A 443 -28.27 -7.64 5.02
C ILE A 443 -27.77 -7.56 3.57
N PRO A 444 -27.45 -6.37 3.05
CA PRO A 444 -26.81 -6.22 1.74
C PRO A 444 -25.47 -6.93 1.63
N VAL A 445 -25.21 -7.46 0.42
CA VAL A 445 -23.95 -8.09 0.04
C VAL A 445 -23.37 -7.41 -1.21
#